data_57e96376ed1142381c3145487b97fc47
#
_entry.id   57e96376ed1142381c3145487b97fc47
#
_cell.length_a   1.000
_cell.length_b   1.000
_cell.length_c   1.000
_cell.angle_alpha   90.00
_cell.angle_beta   90.00
_cell.angle_gamma   90.00
#
_symmetry.space_group_name_H-M   'P 1'
#
loop_
_entity.id
_entity.type
_entity.pdbx_description
1 polymer ?
#
loop_
_entity_poly.entity_id
_entity_poly.type
_entity_poly.pdbx_seq_one_letter_code
_entity_poly.pdbx_strand_id
1 'polypeptide(L)'
;DYLYQGEFGVNGASDEETLRRIFSEETLAHYRCPDVHWQLRNSSWWDSFPRDAEVFGEENLATPEAFVAASQLVQAEGLRYTIERNRARAFQCSGNCIWQFNEPFPNPNCTNLVDFFGLPKMAYSWVQKAFAVTTPLLRYERLFYRPGETADFVLAVSHFGPCAPASVTVRLRTPQKVLAVREYEVALKENHCTPVDEWHLPVEESFGPLFFLEVSVAVNGASAAKNLYSFGTDERAPYAPFFEGGSDLRLSCEYRAGAKRIRM
;
A
#
# COMPACT_ATOMS: atom_id res chain seq x y z
N ASP A 1 5.24 -14.39 -16.58
CA ASP A 1 6.16 -14.94 -15.56
C ASP A 1 7.58 -14.48 -15.81
N TYR A 2 8.07 -13.53 -15.01
CA TYR A 2 9.41 -12.98 -15.14
C TYR A 2 10.38 -13.73 -14.23
N LEU A 3 11.56 -14.07 -14.75
CA LEU A 3 12.69 -14.56 -13.93
C LEU A 3 13.30 -13.42 -13.12
N TYR A 4 13.21 -12.20 -13.61
CA TYR A 4 13.63 -10.96 -12.96
C TYR A 4 12.80 -9.81 -13.52
N GLN A 5 12.26 -8.98 -12.64
CA GLN A 5 11.53 -7.78 -13.03
C GLN A 5 12.45 -6.57 -12.90
N GLY A 6 13.12 -6.24 -14.00
CA GLY A 6 14.16 -5.21 -14.04
C GLY A 6 13.63 -3.81 -13.80
N GLU A 7 12.34 -3.57 -14.11
CA GLU A 7 11.71 -2.28 -13.95
C GLU A 7 10.20 -2.42 -13.88
N PHE A 8 9.59 -1.79 -12.88
CA PHE A 8 8.14 -1.63 -12.78
C PHE A 8 7.80 -0.43 -11.91
N GLY A 9 6.64 0.16 -12.14
CA GLY A 9 6.16 1.28 -11.35
C GLY A 9 4.64 1.38 -11.38
N VAL A 10 4.10 2.07 -10.41
CA VAL A 10 2.70 2.50 -10.35
C VAL A 10 2.72 4.00 -10.11
N ASN A 11 2.04 4.78 -10.95
CA ASN A 11 1.98 6.22 -10.77
C ASN A 11 1.11 6.59 -9.56
N GLY A 12 1.48 7.69 -8.91
CA GLY A 12 0.74 8.29 -7.81
C GLY A 12 1.02 9.78 -7.72
N ALA A 13 0.04 10.56 -7.32
CA ALA A 13 0.18 12.01 -7.16
C ALA A 13 1.25 12.34 -6.13
N SER A 14 1.96 13.45 -6.34
CA SER A 14 2.82 14.05 -5.34
C SER A 14 1.98 14.60 -4.18
N ASP A 15 2.60 14.79 -3.00
CA ASP A 15 1.87 15.34 -1.86
C ASP A 15 1.27 16.71 -2.16
N GLU A 16 0.20 17.03 -1.46
CA GLU A 16 -0.47 18.33 -1.57
C GLU A 16 0.50 19.49 -1.36
N GLU A 17 1.41 19.38 -0.40
CA GLU A 17 2.44 20.38 -0.16
C GLU A 17 3.32 20.60 -1.39
N THR A 18 3.70 19.54 -2.08
CA THR A 18 4.45 19.61 -3.34
C THR A 18 3.62 20.24 -4.45
N LEU A 19 2.36 19.83 -4.59
CA LEU A 19 1.47 20.40 -5.60
C LEU A 19 1.29 21.90 -5.41
N ARG A 20 1.11 22.38 -4.16
CA ARG A 20 1.01 23.82 -3.83
C ARG A 20 2.32 24.59 -3.99
N ARG A 21 3.47 23.92 -3.98
CA ARG A 21 4.77 24.53 -4.30
C ARG A 21 4.99 24.75 -5.78
N ILE A 22 4.40 23.91 -6.63
CA ILE A 22 4.64 23.92 -8.08
C ILE A 22 3.51 24.55 -8.89
N PHE A 23 2.33 24.69 -8.30
CA PHE A 23 1.14 25.23 -8.95
C PHE A 23 0.51 26.38 -8.14
N SER A 24 -0.11 27.33 -8.83
CA SER A 24 -1.07 28.26 -8.21
C SER A 24 -2.35 27.52 -7.85
N GLU A 25 -3.17 28.09 -6.96
CA GLU A 25 -4.49 27.52 -6.61
C GLU A 25 -5.40 27.36 -7.84
N GLU A 26 -5.35 28.29 -8.78
CA GLU A 26 -6.06 28.21 -10.05
C GLU A 26 -5.61 27.01 -10.89
N THR A 27 -4.30 26.83 -11.05
CA THR A 27 -3.74 25.68 -11.77
C THR A 27 -4.01 24.36 -11.04
N LEU A 28 -3.91 24.35 -9.71
CA LEU A 28 -4.17 23.15 -8.91
C LEU A 28 -5.61 22.66 -9.08
N ALA A 29 -6.58 23.56 -9.25
CA ALA A 29 -7.99 23.21 -9.49
C ALA A 29 -8.21 22.36 -10.77
N HIS A 30 -7.23 22.34 -11.70
CA HIS A 30 -7.29 21.52 -12.92
C HIS A 30 -6.84 20.06 -12.73
N TYR A 31 -6.68 19.57 -11.49
CA TYR A 31 -6.22 18.19 -11.22
C TYR A 31 -7.10 17.11 -11.86
N ARG A 32 -8.41 17.38 -12.10
CA ARG A 32 -9.33 16.44 -12.76
C ARG A 32 -9.20 16.42 -14.26
N CYS A 33 -8.82 17.56 -14.85
CA CYS A 33 -8.64 17.75 -16.28
C CYS A 33 -7.38 18.58 -16.49
N PRO A 34 -6.20 17.91 -16.53
CA PRO A 34 -4.91 18.58 -16.57
C PRO A 34 -4.81 19.58 -17.71
N ASP A 35 -4.54 20.84 -17.38
CA ASP A 35 -4.29 21.92 -18.34
C ASP A 35 -2.84 21.89 -18.87
N VAL A 36 -2.47 22.90 -19.65
CA VAL A 36 -1.11 23.00 -20.21
C VAL A 36 -0.02 23.08 -19.14
N HIS A 37 -0.30 23.65 -17.95
CA HIS A 37 0.70 23.74 -16.88
C HIS A 37 0.96 22.38 -16.21
N TRP A 38 -0.09 21.58 -16.03
CA TRP A 38 0.02 20.19 -15.61
C TRP A 38 0.76 19.36 -16.66
N GLN A 39 0.39 19.52 -17.95
CA GLN A 39 1.00 18.77 -19.06
C GLN A 39 2.50 19.08 -19.22
N LEU A 40 2.91 20.34 -19.08
CA LEU A 40 4.31 20.75 -19.10
C LEU A 40 5.15 20.13 -17.98
N ARG A 41 4.49 19.67 -16.91
CA ARG A 41 5.13 18.93 -15.83
C ARG A 41 4.92 17.42 -15.95
N ASN A 42 4.71 16.93 -17.16
CA ASN A 42 4.64 15.50 -17.51
C ASN A 42 3.39 14.75 -17.04
N SER A 43 2.30 15.44 -16.65
CA SER A 43 1.10 14.75 -16.20
C SER A 43 0.36 14.00 -17.31
N SER A 44 0.54 14.35 -18.57
CA SER A 44 -0.10 13.65 -19.70
C SER A 44 0.26 12.16 -19.79
N TRP A 45 1.44 11.78 -19.32
CA TRP A 45 1.90 10.39 -19.26
C TRP A 45 1.50 9.68 -17.96
N TRP A 46 1.41 10.44 -16.88
CA TRP A 46 1.27 9.90 -15.54
C TRP A 46 -0.04 10.32 -14.88
N ASP A 47 -0.97 10.89 -15.66
CA ASP A 47 -2.29 11.23 -15.15
C ASP A 47 -2.96 9.99 -14.54
N SER A 48 -3.24 10.06 -13.24
CA SER A 48 -3.85 8.98 -12.48
C SER A 48 -5.33 9.20 -12.20
N PHE A 49 -5.84 10.42 -12.42
CA PHE A 49 -7.22 10.77 -12.05
C PHE A 49 -8.27 9.84 -12.70
N PRO A 50 -8.21 9.49 -14.00
CA PRO A 50 -9.20 8.58 -14.59
C PRO A 50 -9.23 7.21 -13.92
N ARG A 51 -8.05 6.64 -13.65
CA ARG A 51 -7.91 5.36 -12.93
C ARG A 51 -8.46 5.46 -11.52
N ASP A 52 -8.08 6.52 -10.80
CA ASP A 52 -8.45 6.70 -9.40
C ASP A 52 -9.96 6.96 -9.28
N ALA A 53 -10.55 7.69 -10.23
CA ALA A 53 -12.00 7.91 -10.32
C ALA A 53 -12.78 6.62 -10.63
N GLU A 54 -12.21 5.71 -11.44
CA GLU A 54 -12.81 4.39 -11.68
C GLU A 54 -12.84 3.54 -10.40
N VAL A 55 -11.78 3.59 -9.59
CA VAL A 55 -11.67 2.80 -8.35
C VAL A 55 -12.51 3.38 -7.22
N PHE A 56 -12.49 4.70 -7.02
CA PHE A 56 -13.06 5.34 -5.82
C PHE A 56 -14.39 6.06 -6.06
N GLY A 57 -14.77 6.29 -7.30
CA GLY A 57 -15.84 7.19 -7.68
C GLY A 57 -15.35 8.64 -7.76
N GLU A 58 -15.74 9.36 -8.81
CA GLU A 58 -15.32 10.74 -9.03
C GLU A 58 -15.82 11.68 -7.92
N GLU A 59 -16.97 11.39 -7.34
CA GLU A 59 -17.58 12.12 -6.23
C GLU A 59 -16.75 12.11 -4.96
N ASN A 60 -16.01 11.01 -4.73
CA ASN A 60 -15.12 10.85 -3.58
C ASN A 60 -13.75 11.52 -3.77
N LEU A 61 -13.46 11.97 -5.00
CA LEU A 61 -12.25 12.72 -5.35
C LEU A 61 -12.54 14.21 -5.53
N ALA A 62 -13.45 14.75 -4.72
CA ALA A 62 -13.97 16.11 -4.90
C ALA A 62 -12.95 17.22 -4.63
N THR A 63 -11.89 16.93 -3.90
CA THR A 63 -10.82 17.88 -3.55
C THR A 63 -9.45 17.37 -3.98
N PRO A 64 -8.45 18.24 -4.19
CA PRO A 64 -7.08 17.81 -4.47
C PRO A 64 -6.52 16.88 -3.40
N GLU A 65 -6.84 17.11 -2.13
CA GLU A 65 -6.39 16.29 -0.99
C GLU A 65 -6.93 14.86 -1.10
N ALA A 66 -8.22 14.71 -1.38
CA ALA A 66 -8.85 13.40 -1.57
C ALA A 66 -8.26 12.68 -2.79
N PHE A 67 -8.04 13.40 -3.89
CA PHE A 67 -7.35 12.84 -5.06
C PHE A 67 -5.94 12.36 -4.74
N VAL A 68 -5.13 13.18 -4.05
CA VAL A 68 -3.77 12.81 -3.66
C VAL A 68 -3.78 11.55 -2.80
N ALA A 69 -4.64 11.50 -1.78
CA ALA A 69 -4.74 10.34 -0.88
C ALA A 69 -5.14 9.07 -1.63
N ALA A 70 -6.14 9.14 -2.50
CA ALA A 70 -6.59 8.03 -3.33
C ALA A 70 -5.49 7.54 -4.29
N SER A 71 -4.87 8.48 -5.00
CA SER A 71 -3.80 8.19 -5.96
C SER A 71 -2.60 7.52 -5.29
N GLN A 72 -2.17 8.01 -4.12
CA GLN A 72 -1.08 7.41 -3.35
C GLN A 72 -1.45 6.04 -2.78
N LEU A 73 -2.72 5.82 -2.40
CA LEU A 73 -3.18 4.51 -1.93
C LEU A 73 -3.11 3.46 -3.06
N VAL A 74 -3.56 3.80 -4.27
CA VAL A 74 -3.44 2.89 -5.44
C VAL A 74 -1.99 2.60 -5.77
N GLN A 75 -1.13 3.62 -5.71
CA GLN A 75 0.32 3.43 -5.91
C GLN A 75 0.90 2.47 -4.87
N ALA A 76 0.61 2.70 -3.60
CA ALA A 76 1.13 1.89 -2.49
C ALA A 76 0.66 0.43 -2.59
N GLU A 77 -0.63 0.22 -2.85
CA GLU A 77 -1.24 -1.11 -3.00
C GLU A 77 -0.64 -1.86 -4.20
N GLY A 78 -0.56 -1.23 -5.36
CA GLY A 78 -0.05 -1.87 -6.57
C GLY A 78 1.44 -2.24 -6.46
N LEU A 79 2.26 -1.38 -5.85
CA LEU A 79 3.68 -1.67 -5.62
C LEU A 79 3.86 -2.80 -4.59
N ARG A 80 3.14 -2.74 -3.45
CA ARG A 80 3.18 -3.81 -2.44
C ARG A 80 2.76 -5.14 -3.06
N TYR A 81 1.62 -5.18 -3.74
CA TYR A 81 1.10 -6.39 -4.37
C TYR A 81 2.14 -7.02 -5.31
N THR A 82 2.75 -6.21 -6.18
CA THR A 82 3.76 -6.69 -7.14
C THR A 82 4.98 -7.26 -6.42
N ILE A 83 5.52 -6.57 -5.42
CA ILE A 83 6.68 -7.03 -4.64
C ILE A 83 6.35 -8.34 -3.92
N GLU A 84 5.22 -8.40 -3.24
CA GLU A 84 4.78 -9.59 -2.51
C GLU A 84 4.57 -10.78 -3.43
N ARG A 85 3.97 -10.59 -4.62
CA ARG A 85 3.81 -11.63 -5.63
C ARG A 85 5.14 -12.17 -6.15
N ASN A 86 6.13 -11.29 -6.37
CA ASN A 86 7.46 -11.71 -6.80
C ASN A 86 8.21 -12.44 -5.67
N ARG A 87 8.09 -11.98 -4.43
CA ARG A 87 8.68 -12.66 -3.25
C ARG A 87 8.05 -14.03 -2.98
N ALA A 88 6.75 -14.18 -3.21
CA ALA A 88 6.08 -15.48 -3.09
C ALA A 88 6.65 -16.52 -4.08
N ARG A 89 7.29 -16.07 -5.16
CA ARG A 89 7.93 -16.87 -6.19
C ARG A 89 9.45 -16.90 -6.04
N ALA A 90 9.97 -16.75 -4.84
CA ALA A 90 11.40 -16.76 -4.57
C ALA A 90 12.07 -17.95 -5.26
N PHE A 91 13.20 -17.65 -5.93
CA PHE A 91 14.00 -18.49 -6.84
C PHE A 91 13.38 -18.79 -8.22
N GLN A 92 12.08 -18.62 -8.43
CA GLN A 92 11.51 -18.52 -9.79
C GLN A 92 11.56 -17.08 -10.27
N CYS A 93 11.43 -16.09 -9.35
CA CYS A 93 11.74 -14.70 -9.57
C CYS A 93 12.93 -14.32 -8.69
N SER A 94 14.03 -13.92 -9.30
CA SER A 94 15.30 -13.63 -8.61
C SER A 94 15.35 -12.20 -8.04
N GLY A 95 14.42 -11.33 -8.41
CA GLY A 95 14.36 -9.96 -7.89
C GLY A 95 13.47 -9.04 -8.71
N ASN A 96 13.31 -7.82 -8.17
CA ASN A 96 12.55 -6.76 -8.82
C ASN A 96 13.14 -5.39 -8.46
N CYS A 97 13.06 -4.44 -9.38
CA CYS A 97 13.48 -3.06 -9.20
C CYS A 97 12.31 -2.12 -9.47
N ILE A 98 12.10 -1.16 -8.58
CA ILE A 98 11.06 -0.15 -8.74
C ILE A 98 11.59 0.99 -9.59
N TRP A 99 10.83 1.39 -10.58
CA TRP A 99 10.95 2.65 -11.26
C TRP A 99 9.91 3.61 -10.69
N GLN A 100 10.27 4.57 -9.80
CA GLN A 100 11.63 4.88 -9.37
C GLN A 100 11.66 5.28 -7.90
N PHE A 101 12.86 5.41 -7.30
CA PHE A 101 12.97 5.78 -5.90
C PHE A 101 12.61 7.23 -5.66
N ASN A 102 13.22 8.16 -6.40
CA ASN A 102 12.99 9.61 -6.24
C ASN A 102 12.83 10.32 -7.59
N GLU A 103 12.17 11.45 -7.55
CA GLU A 103 11.90 12.28 -8.72
C GLU A 103 12.95 13.38 -8.87
N PRO A 104 13.64 13.47 -10.01
CA PRO A 104 14.63 14.52 -10.27
C PRO A 104 14.01 15.85 -10.76
N PHE A 105 12.70 15.89 -11.00
CA PHE A 105 11.97 17.02 -11.53
C PHE A 105 10.69 17.24 -10.70
N PRO A 106 10.25 18.51 -10.48
CA PRO A 106 9.03 18.80 -9.70
C PRO A 106 7.76 18.40 -10.49
N ASN A 107 7.49 17.10 -10.48
CA ASN A 107 6.43 16.42 -11.20
C ASN A 107 5.20 16.27 -10.31
N PRO A 108 3.98 16.61 -10.78
CA PRO A 108 2.77 16.47 -9.99
C PRO A 108 2.32 15.02 -9.80
N ASN A 109 2.74 14.12 -10.70
CA ASN A 109 2.24 12.74 -10.73
C ASN A 109 3.26 11.83 -11.43
N CYS A 110 3.83 10.89 -10.71
CA CYS A 110 4.82 9.95 -11.26
C CYS A 110 4.94 8.69 -10.38
N THR A 111 5.77 7.74 -10.80
CA THR A 111 5.97 6.45 -10.15
C THR A 111 6.95 6.48 -8.97
N ASN A 112 7.55 7.62 -8.67
CA ASN A 112 8.51 7.83 -7.58
C ASN A 112 7.91 7.54 -6.19
N LEU A 113 8.77 7.06 -5.29
CA LEU A 113 8.44 6.88 -3.86
C LEU A 113 8.66 8.15 -3.04
N VAL A 114 9.64 8.96 -3.45
CA VAL A 114 10.01 10.24 -2.84
C VAL A 114 9.94 11.31 -3.91
N ASP A 115 9.30 12.42 -3.62
CA ASP A 115 9.14 13.49 -4.59
C ASP A 115 10.40 14.36 -4.74
N PHE A 116 10.33 15.36 -5.64
CA PHE A 116 11.45 16.28 -5.90
C PHE A 116 11.93 17.04 -4.67
N PHE A 117 11.05 17.37 -3.73
CA PHE A 117 11.38 18.10 -2.50
C PHE A 117 11.81 17.20 -1.35
N GLY A 118 11.88 15.87 -1.56
CA GLY A 118 12.27 14.90 -0.56
C GLY A 118 11.14 14.42 0.32
N LEU A 119 9.88 14.71 -0.02
CA LEU A 119 8.71 14.24 0.73
C LEU A 119 8.38 12.79 0.30
N PRO A 120 8.29 11.85 1.26
CA PRO A 120 7.95 10.47 0.96
C PRO A 120 6.45 10.33 0.73
N LYS A 121 6.05 9.71 -0.37
CA LYS A 121 4.67 9.31 -0.61
C LYS A 121 4.27 8.13 0.28
N MET A 122 2.96 7.84 0.41
CA MET A 122 2.45 6.67 1.17
C MET A 122 3.16 5.38 0.76
N ALA A 123 3.42 5.18 -0.51
CA ALA A 123 4.08 4.01 -1.07
C ALA A 123 5.47 3.75 -0.49
N TYR A 124 6.20 4.77 -0.03
CA TYR A 124 7.53 4.60 0.57
C TYR A 124 7.52 3.62 1.74
N SER A 125 6.63 3.84 2.70
CA SER A 125 6.54 2.98 3.89
C SER A 125 6.02 1.57 3.57
N TRP A 126 5.14 1.44 2.59
CA TRP A 126 4.60 0.16 2.16
C TRP A 126 5.65 -0.69 1.44
N VAL A 127 6.41 -0.07 0.55
CA VAL A 127 7.54 -0.70 -0.14
C VAL A 127 8.63 -1.11 0.84
N GLN A 128 8.96 -0.25 1.82
CA GLN A 128 9.91 -0.59 2.88
C GLN A 128 9.51 -1.86 3.63
N LYS A 129 8.23 -2.00 4.00
CA LYS A 129 7.69 -3.22 4.63
C LYS A 129 7.72 -4.42 3.69
N ALA A 130 7.34 -4.22 2.43
CA ALA A 130 7.33 -5.29 1.45
C ALA A 130 8.72 -5.84 1.13
N PHE A 131 9.78 -5.02 1.24
CA PHE A 131 11.19 -5.44 1.11
C PHE A 131 11.86 -5.82 2.44
N ALA A 132 11.17 -5.81 3.57
CA ALA A 132 11.76 -6.21 4.84
C ALA A 132 12.27 -7.66 4.81
N VAL A 133 13.25 -7.98 5.65
CA VAL A 133 13.83 -9.34 5.77
C VAL A 133 12.75 -10.39 5.99
N THR A 134 11.80 -10.09 6.87
CA THR A 134 10.61 -10.92 7.10
C THR A 134 9.39 -10.10 6.75
N THR A 135 8.51 -10.64 5.90
CA THR A 135 7.24 -9.98 5.58
C THR A 135 6.13 -11.02 5.35
N PRO A 136 4.93 -10.82 5.91
CA PRO A 136 3.78 -11.61 5.51
C PRO A 136 3.38 -11.26 4.08
N LEU A 137 2.93 -12.24 3.33
CA LEU A 137 2.45 -12.11 1.96
C LEU A 137 1.01 -12.62 1.92
N LEU A 138 0.11 -11.82 1.36
CA LEU A 138 -1.26 -12.24 1.12
C LEU A 138 -1.54 -12.23 -0.38
N ARG A 139 -1.85 -13.39 -0.95
CA ARG A 139 -2.35 -13.48 -2.31
C ARG A 139 -3.86 -13.36 -2.30
N TYR A 140 -4.39 -12.49 -3.13
CA TYR A 140 -5.80 -12.29 -3.42
C TYR A 140 -5.95 -11.93 -4.90
N GLU A 141 -7.15 -12.06 -5.44
CA GLU A 141 -7.42 -11.77 -6.86
C GLU A 141 -8.11 -10.43 -7.09
N ARG A 142 -8.90 -9.99 -6.10
CA ARG A 142 -9.69 -8.77 -6.17
C ARG A 142 -9.58 -7.98 -4.87
N LEU A 143 -9.85 -6.68 -4.94
CA LEU A 143 -9.97 -5.81 -3.77
C LEU A 143 -11.42 -5.68 -3.29
N PHE A 144 -12.39 -6.17 -4.08
CA PHE A 144 -13.82 -6.03 -3.82
C PHE A 144 -14.49 -7.39 -3.88
N TYR A 145 -15.29 -7.70 -2.87
CA TYR A 145 -16.07 -8.94 -2.75
C TYR A 145 -17.45 -8.61 -2.21
N ARG A 146 -18.50 -8.85 -2.99
CA ARG A 146 -19.87 -8.58 -2.55
C ARG A 146 -20.32 -9.55 -1.46
N PRO A 147 -21.22 -9.15 -0.54
CA PRO A 147 -21.83 -10.06 0.39
C PRO A 147 -22.44 -11.28 -0.35
N GLY A 148 -22.19 -12.47 0.19
CA GLY A 148 -22.55 -13.74 -0.43
C GLY A 148 -21.47 -14.34 -1.35
N GLU A 149 -20.44 -13.59 -1.75
CA GLU A 149 -19.26 -14.13 -2.42
C GLU A 149 -18.28 -14.75 -1.44
N THR A 150 -17.37 -15.56 -1.94
CA THR A 150 -16.22 -16.09 -1.18
C THR A 150 -14.97 -15.36 -1.61
N ALA A 151 -14.22 -14.83 -0.66
CA ALA A 151 -12.91 -14.25 -0.88
C ALA A 151 -11.83 -15.31 -0.57
N ASP A 152 -11.02 -15.62 -1.59
CA ASP A 152 -9.95 -16.60 -1.47
C ASP A 152 -8.62 -15.89 -1.20
N PHE A 153 -7.97 -16.27 -0.11
CA PHE A 153 -6.69 -15.72 0.34
C PHE A 153 -5.68 -16.82 0.55
N VAL A 154 -4.45 -16.64 0.05
CA VAL A 154 -3.33 -17.52 0.37
C VAL A 154 -2.31 -16.73 1.17
N LEU A 155 -2.06 -17.19 2.40
CA LEU A 155 -1.14 -16.58 3.34
C LEU A 155 0.20 -17.31 3.31
N ALA A 156 1.28 -16.56 3.25
CA ALA A 156 2.65 -17.06 3.36
C ALA A 156 3.53 -16.04 4.10
N VAL A 157 4.71 -16.46 4.50
CA VAL A 157 5.75 -15.57 5.04
C VAL A 157 7.01 -15.70 4.21
N SER A 158 7.46 -14.59 3.62
CA SER A 158 8.79 -14.52 2.98
C SER A 158 9.83 -14.13 4.02
N HIS A 159 10.93 -14.88 4.08
CA HIS A 159 12.00 -14.69 5.06
C HIS A 159 13.38 -14.85 4.43
N PHE A 160 14.21 -13.82 4.60
CA PHE A 160 15.61 -13.78 4.12
C PHE A 160 16.63 -13.78 5.27
N GLY A 161 16.18 -14.06 6.49
CA GLY A 161 17.02 -14.24 7.65
C GLY A 161 17.36 -15.72 7.91
N PRO A 162 18.13 -16.02 8.97
CA PRO A 162 18.41 -17.39 9.40
C PRO A 162 17.15 -18.16 9.76
N CYS A 163 17.18 -19.50 9.62
CA CYS A 163 16.07 -20.35 10.05
C CYS A 163 15.64 -20.04 11.48
N ALA A 164 14.34 -19.85 11.71
CA ALA A 164 13.81 -19.49 13.01
C ALA A 164 12.35 -19.95 13.20
N PRO A 165 11.93 -20.26 14.43
CA PRO A 165 10.52 -20.40 14.74
C PRO A 165 9.84 -19.04 14.68
N ALA A 166 8.58 -19.03 14.21
CA ALA A 166 7.77 -17.82 14.14
C ALA A 166 6.31 -18.13 14.42
N SER A 167 5.62 -17.15 15.01
CA SER A 167 4.16 -17.15 15.11
C SER A 167 3.58 -16.13 14.14
N VAL A 168 2.46 -16.50 13.51
CA VAL A 168 1.72 -15.64 12.58
C VAL A 168 0.30 -15.46 13.14
N THR A 169 -0.08 -14.22 13.40
CA THR A 169 -1.44 -13.87 13.83
C THR A 169 -2.16 -13.15 12.72
N VAL A 170 -3.34 -13.64 12.34
CA VAL A 170 -4.23 -12.99 11.38
C VAL A 170 -5.49 -12.54 12.09
N ARG A 171 -5.83 -11.27 11.94
CA ARG A 171 -7.08 -10.69 12.43
C ARG A 171 -7.94 -10.24 11.27
N LEU A 172 -9.10 -10.86 11.14
CA LEU A 172 -10.19 -10.32 10.32
C LEU A 172 -10.92 -9.26 11.14
N ARG A 173 -11.04 -8.06 10.62
CA ARG A 173 -11.68 -6.95 11.32
C ARG A 173 -12.41 -6.00 10.39
N THR A 174 -13.38 -5.28 10.94
CA THR A 174 -13.92 -4.05 10.35
C THR A 174 -13.25 -2.83 11.00
N PRO A 175 -13.54 -1.59 10.56
CA PRO A 175 -13.07 -0.38 11.27
C PRO A 175 -13.43 -0.39 12.76
N GLN A 176 -14.56 -0.99 13.13
CA GLN A 176 -15.13 -0.92 14.49
C GLN A 176 -14.77 -2.11 15.38
N LYS A 177 -14.59 -3.31 14.82
CA LYS A 177 -14.43 -4.53 15.63
C LYS A 177 -13.57 -5.60 14.96
N VAL A 178 -12.98 -6.47 15.80
CA VAL A 178 -12.35 -7.72 15.35
C VAL A 178 -13.44 -8.77 15.22
N LEU A 179 -13.51 -9.44 14.06
CA LEU A 179 -14.48 -10.49 13.74
C LEU A 179 -13.93 -11.87 14.05
N ALA A 180 -12.66 -12.11 13.72
CA ALA A 180 -11.98 -13.38 13.94
C ALA A 180 -10.49 -13.20 14.13
N VAL A 181 -9.86 -14.13 14.84
CA VAL A 181 -8.42 -14.23 15.01
C VAL A 181 -8.01 -15.66 14.73
N ARG A 182 -6.93 -15.83 13.95
CA ARG A 182 -6.26 -17.12 13.77
C ARG A 182 -4.77 -16.96 14.08
N GLU A 183 -4.20 -17.98 14.68
CA GLU A 183 -2.79 -18.04 15.06
C GLU A 183 -2.16 -19.31 14.53
N TYR A 184 -0.92 -19.18 14.04
CA TYR A 184 -0.17 -20.26 13.43
C TYR A 184 1.26 -20.25 13.95
N GLU A 185 1.79 -21.44 14.19
CA GLU A 185 3.22 -21.65 14.46
C GLU A 185 3.87 -22.19 13.20
N VAL A 186 4.94 -21.56 12.73
CA VAL A 186 5.65 -21.92 11.52
C VAL A 186 7.16 -21.94 11.73
N ALA A 187 7.84 -22.82 11.02
CA ALA A 187 9.30 -22.84 10.97
C ALA A 187 9.77 -22.12 9.70
N LEU A 188 10.28 -20.90 9.85
CA LEU A 188 10.85 -20.14 8.75
C LEU A 188 12.20 -20.73 8.33
N LYS A 189 12.37 -20.88 7.03
CA LYS A 189 13.64 -21.30 6.42
C LYS A 189 14.33 -20.07 5.83
N GLU A 190 15.65 -20.10 5.87
CA GLU A 190 16.48 -19.06 5.26
C GLU A 190 16.19 -18.94 3.76
N ASN A 191 16.05 -17.69 3.28
CA ASN A 191 15.78 -17.35 1.88
C ASN A 191 14.59 -18.09 1.27
N HIS A 192 13.51 -18.23 2.03
CA HIS A 192 12.36 -19.02 1.62
C HIS A 192 11.02 -18.30 1.83
N CYS A 193 10.05 -18.67 1.00
CA CYS A 193 8.64 -18.32 1.20
C CYS A 193 7.91 -19.52 1.82
N THR A 194 7.53 -19.40 3.10
CA THR A 194 6.86 -20.46 3.86
C THR A 194 5.35 -20.31 3.75
N PRO A 195 4.61 -21.28 3.17
CA PRO A 195 3.16 -21.28 3.20
C PRO A 195 2.66 -21.35 4.64
N VAL A 196 1.56 -20.66 4.93
CA VAL A 196 0.93 -20.63 6.25
C VAL A 196 -0.48 -21.22 6.20
N ASP A 197 -1.38 -20.67 5.38
CA ASP A 197 -2.76 -21.12 5.28
C ASP A 197 -3.43 -20.65 3.99
N GLU A 198 -4.53 -21.31 3.63
CA GLU A 198 -5.46 -20.89 2.59
C GLU A 198 -6.83 -20.62 3.21
N TRP A 199 -7.38 -19.42 2.98
CA TRP A 199 -8.67 -19.02 3.52
C TRP A 199 -9.69 -18.89 2.41
N HIS A 200 -10.84 -19.53 2.59
CA HIS A 200 -12.05 -19.33 1.84
C HIS A 200 -13.03 -18.59 2.73
N LEU A 201 -13.00 -17.25 2.67
CA LEU A 201 -13.75 -16.38 3.56
C LEU A 201 -15.11 -16.03 2.93
N PRO A 202 -16.24 -16.54 3.45
CA PRO A 202 -17.55 -16.04 3.06
C PRO A 202 -17.67 -14.56 3.47
N VAL A 203 -17.97 -13.69 2.52
CA VAL A 203 -18.16 -12.28 2.78
C VAL A 203 -19.61 -12.06 3.22
N GLU A 204 -19.77 -11.46 4.39
CA GLU A 204 -21.07 -11.23 5.02
C GLU A 204 -21.46 -9.75 4.97
N GLU A 205 -22.75 -9.45 4.95
CA GLU A 205 -23.25 -8.06 5.10
C GLU A 205 -22.76 -7.40 6.41
N SER A 206 -22.54 -8.21 7.43
CA SER A 206 -22.04 -7.78 8.74
C SER A 206 -20.64 -7.18 8.71
N PHE A 207 -19.87 -7.37 7.62
CA PHE A 207 -18.54 -6.76 7.43
C PHE A 207 -18.63 -5.26 7.17
N GLY A 208 -19.81 -4.79 6.72
CA GLY A 208 -19.99 -3.40 6.30
C GLY A 208 -19.23 -3.10 5.01
N PRO A 209 -19.04 -1.81 4.65
CA PRO A 209 -18.46 -1.44 3.36
C PRO A 209 -16.96 -1.77 3.25
N LEU A 210 -16.28 -2.02 4.38
CA LEU A 210 -14.83 -2.20 4.43
C LEU A 210 -14.44 -3.21 5.49
N PHE A 211 -13.59 -4.17 5.13
CA PHE A 211 -12.98 -5.11 6.06
C PHE A 211 -11.48 -5.25 5.82
N PHE A 212 -10.77 -5.75 6.81
CA PHE A 212 -9.32 -5.86 6.79
C PHE A 212 -8.85 -7.25 7.22
N LEU A 213 -7.74 -7.68 6.62
CA LEU A 213 -6.88 -8.72 7.16
C LEU A 213 -5.60 -8.06 7.68
N GLU A 214 -5.45 -8.05 9.00
CA GLU A 214 -4.23 -7.62 9.68
C GLU A 214 -3.38 -8.85 9.94
N VAL A 215 -2.17 -8.90 9.39
CA VAL A 215 -1.24 -10.01 9.55
C VAL A 215 -0.01 -9.55 10.29
N SER A 216 0.29 -10.20 11.41
CA SER A 216 1.47 -9.93 12.22
C SER A 216 2.35 -11.17 12.30
N VAL A 217 3.66 -11.00 12.20
CA VAL A 217 4.66 -12.05 12.32
C VAL A 217 5.60 -11.73 13.48
N ALA A 218 5.77 -12.66 14.39
CA ALA A 218 6.81 -12.60 15.42
C ALA A 218 7.83 -13.72 15.15
N VAL A 219 9.11 -13.37 15.15
CA VAL A 219 10.24 -14.31 14.97
C VAL A 219 11.00 -14.43 16.27
N ASN A 220 11.22 -15.67 16.76
CA ASN A 220 11.80 -15.92 18.07
C ASN A 220 11.10 -15.17 19.20
N GLY A 221 9.78 -15.02 19.12
CA GLY A 221 8.96 -14.30 20.11
C GLY A 221 9.03 -12.78 20.01
N ALA A 222 9.82 -12.20 19.11
CA ALA A 222 9.90 -10.75 18.90
C ALA A 222 9.11 -10.32 17.65
N SER A 223 8.38 -9.20 17.74
CA SER A 223 7.66 -8.64 16.59
C SER A 223 8.62 -8.34 15.45
N ALA A 224 8.37 -8.92 14.28
CA ALA A 224 9.23 -8.80 13.10
C ALA A 224 8.56 -8.05 11.95
N ALA A 225 7.26 -8.28 11.72
CA ALA A 225 6.53 -7.66 10.61
C ALA A 225 5.04 -7.52 10.90
N LYS A 226 4.41 -6.53 10.27
CA LYS A 226 2.96 -6.34 10.32
C LYS A 226 2.49 -5.70 9.01
N ASN A 227 1.50 -6.31 8.36
CA ASN A 227 0.82 -5.78 7.19
C ASN A 227 -0.68 -5.67 7.44
N LEU A 228 -1.31 -4.70 6.78
CA LEU A 228 -2.75 -4.51 6.74
C LEU A 228 -3.21 -4.56 5.29
N TYR A 229 -4.16 -5.44 5.00
CA TYR A 229 -4.79 -5.59 3.69
C TYR A 229 -6.23 -5.15 3.81
N SER A 230 -6.67 -4.26 2.92
CA SER A 230 -8.01 -3.67 2.92
C SER A 230 -8.84 -4.18 1.74
N PHE A 231 -10.08 -4.53 2.01
CA PHE A 231 -11.03 -5.05 1.03
C PHE A 231 -12.37 -4.36 1.18
N GLY A 232 -13.00 -4.07 0.05
CA GLY A 232 -14.33 -3.51 0.01
C GLY A 232 -15.41 -4.55 -0.21
N THR A 233 -16.64 -4.21 0.19
CA THR A 233 -17.83 -5.01 -0.13
C THR A 233 -18.67 -4.41 -1.25
N ASP A 234 -18.33 -3.19 -1.69
CA ASP A 234 -18.91 -2.50 -2.84
C ASP A 234 -17.79 -1.95 -3.73
N GLU A 235 -18.02 -1.93 -5.05
CA GLU A 235 -17.02 -1.54 -6.05
C GLU A 235 -16.61 -0.05 -5.99
N ARG A 236 -17.40 0.81 -5.33
CA ARG A 236 -17.21 2.27 -5.36
C ARG A 236 -17.00 2.96 -4.02
N ALA A 237 -17.38 2.35 -2.91
CA ALA A 237 -17.48 3.07 -1.65
C ALA A 237 -16.47 2.71 -0.54
N PRO A 238 -15.59 1.72 -0.64
CA PRO A 238 -14.93 1.16 0.53
C PRO A 238 -13.89 2.09 1.14
N TYR A 239 -13.38 3.04 0.39
CA TYR A 239 -12.25 3.87 0.83
C TYR A 239 -12.65 5.29 1.24
N ALA A 240 -13.89 5.72 1.01
CA ALA A 240 -14.39 7.03 1.47
C ALA A 240 -14.12 7.29 2.96
N PRO A 241 -14.30 6.32 3.89
CA PRO A 241 -13.96 6.52 5.29
C PRO A 241 -12.48 6.79 5.58
N PHE A 242 -11.56 6.44 4.66
CA PHE A 242 -10.15 6.78 4.81
C PHE A 242 -9.86 8.25 4.54
N PHE A 243 -10.75 8.93 3.82
CA PHE A 243 -10.60 10.34 3.45
C PHE A 243 -11.39 11.27 4.37
N GLU A 244 -12.37 10.75 5.13
CA GLU A 244 -13.26 11.55 5.98
C GLU A 244 -12.73 11.85 7.38
N GLY A 245 -11.63 11.24 7.79
CA GLY A 245 -11.15 11.33 9.16
C GLY A 245 -9.88 12.14 9.30
N GLY A 246 -9.95 13.30 9.89
CA GLY A 246 -8.79 13.87 10.57
C GLY A 246 -8.33 12.87 11.63
N SER A 247 -7.10 12.36 11.55
CA SER A 247 -6.56 11.53 12.63
C SER A 247 -6.25 12.43 13.83
N ASP A 248 -6.70 12.07 15.02
CA ASP A 248 -6.23 12.65 16.29
C ASP A 248 -4.76 12.30 16.59
N LEU A 249 -4.07 11.64 15.64
CA LEU A 249 -2.66 11.32 15.71
C LEU A 249 -1.83 12.60 15.58
N ARG A 250 -1.37 13.11 16.70
CA ARG A 250 -0.32 14.14 16.75
C ARG A 250 1.03 13.45 16.63
N LEU A 251 1.65 13.53 15.46
CA LEU A 251 3.06 13.15 15.28
C LEU A 251 3.93 14.26 15.89
N SER A 252 4.62 13.97 16.97
CA SER A 252 5.67 14.84 17.49
C SER A 252 7.02 14.25 17.08
N CYS A 253 7.79 14.96 16.26
CA CYS A 253 9.19 14.63 15.99
C CYS A 253 10.08 15.40 16.96
N GLU A 254 10.75 14.71 17.88
CA GLU A 254 11.87 15.30 18.63
C GLU A 254 13.17 15.04 17.85
N TYR A 255 13.72 16.08 17.27
CA TYR A 255 15.07 16.06 16.72
C TYR A 255 16.07 16.40 17.84
N ARG A 256 16.89 15.43 18.23
CA ARG A 256 18.05 15.67 19.09
C ARG A 256 19.31 15.74 18.21
N ALA A 257 19.93 16.91 18.15
CA ALA A 257 21.22 17.08 17.49
C ALA A 257 22.23 16.07 18.06
N GLY A 258 22.80 15.24 17.17
CA GLY A 258 23.74 14.17 17.53
C GLY A 258 23.15 12.77 17.71
N ALA A 259 21.84 12.59 17.70
CA ALA A 259 21.21 11.28 17.72
C ALA A 259 20.81 10.84 16.28
N LYS A 260 21.37 9.72 15.81
CA LYS A 260 20.96 9.11 14.52
C LYS A 260 19.61 8.39 14.57
N ARG A 261 18.73 8.71 15.51
CA ARG A 261 17.42 8.04 15.66
C ARG A 261 16.32 9.10 15.69
N ILE A 262 15.41 9.00 14.73
CA ILE A 262 14.11 9.65 14.78
C ILE A 262 13.17 8.66 15.49
N ARG A 263 12.56 9.06 16.61
CA ARG A 263 11.40 8.35 17.18
C ARG A 263 10.15 9.04 16.63
N MET A 264 9.40 8.30 15.85
CA MET A 264 8.01 8.64 15.49
C MET A 264 7.09 8.12 16.57
#